data_3c9322ac8ba7e46dff980168e33255f7
#
_entry.id   3c9322ac8ba7e46dff980168e33255f7
#
_cell.length_a   1.000
_cell.length_b   1.000
_cell.length_c   1.000
_cell.angle_alpha   90.00
_cell.angle_beta   90.00
_cell.angle_gamma   90.00
#
_symmetry.space_group_name_H-M   'P 1'
#
loop_
_entity.id
_entity.type
_entity.pdbx_description
1 polymer ?
#
loop_
_entity_poly.entity_id
_entity_poly.type
_entity_poly.pdbx_seq_one_letter_code
_entity_poly.pdbx_strand_id
1 'polypeptide(L)'
;TCEIPVLFAPDMAGGLVSHLVGAISGGALYRNSSFLKDAAGKQLFPDWVQISERPHILRAPSSVACDAEGVATSDREIIDNGILTGYVLGSYSARRLGLETTGNAGGIHNLVVRPGKYSAPELLREMGTGLLVTELMGQGVSIVTGDYSRGAAGFWVENGEIQYPVDEVTI
;
A
#
# COMPACT_ATOMS: atom_id res chain seq x y z
N THR A 1 8.06 13.60 21.52
CA THR A 1 7.30 13.51 20.26
C THR A 1 7.87 14.52 19.29
N CYS A 2 8.22 14.12 18.09
CA CYS A 2 8.75 15.00 17.02
C CYS A 2 8.12 14.59 15.68
N GLU A 3 8.16 15.47 14.71
CA GLU A 3 7.79 15.21 13.34
C GLU A 3 9.06 15.17 12.49
N ILE A 4 9.34 14.02 11.92
CA ILE A 4 10.54 13.78 11.12
C ILE A 4 10.21 12.90 9.91
N PRO A 5 10.98 12.96 8.83
CA PRO A 5 10.87 12.02 7.73
C PRO A 5 11.14 10.59 8.19
N VAL A 6 10.38 9.64 7.63
CA VAL A 6 10.56 8.21 7.86
C VAL A 6 10.73 7.51 6.51
N LEU A 7 11.83 6.79 6.35
CA LEU A 7 12.10 5.95 5.20
C LEU A 7 11.90 4.48 5.59
N PHE A 8 10.99 3.80 4.92
CA PHE A 8 10.77 2.36 5.14
C PHE A 8 11.71 1.55 4.24
N ALA A 9 12.42 0.61 4.80
CA ALA A 9 13.13 -0.39 4.01
C ALA A 9 12.16 -1.15 3.10
N PRO A 10 12.57 -1.66 1.93
CA PRO A 10 11.68 -2.29 0.95
C PRO A 10 10.78 -3.39 1.54
N ASP A 11 11.32 -4.23 2.42
CA ASP A 11 10.59 -5.32 3.06
C ASP A 11 9.47 -4.80 3.99
N MET A 12 9.66 -3.61 4.58
CA MET A 12 8.66 -2.96 5.44
C MET A 12 7.65 -2.16 4.64
N ALA A 13 8.09 -1.52 3.55
CA ALA A 13 7.23 -0.69 2.70
C ALA A 13 6.06 -1.49 2.08
N GLY A 14 6.27 -2.76 1.78
CA GLY A 14 5.21 -3.67 1.30
C GLY A 14 4.01 -3.75 2.25
N GLY A 15 4.24 -3.60 3.55
CA GLY A 15 3.18 -3.55 4.57
C GLY A 15 2.21 -2.38 4.38
N LEU A 16 2.72 -1.19 4.04
CA LEU A 16 1.88 0.00 3.77
C LEU A 16 0.94 -0.24 2.58
N VAL A 17 1.46 -0.84 1.50
CA VAL A 17 0.66 -1.20 0.33
C VAL A 17 -0.40 -2.25 0.67
N SER A 18 -0.06 -3.22 1.54
CA SER A 18 -1.01 -4.24 2.01
C SER A 18 -2.17 -3.63 2.82
N HIS A 19 -1.90 -2.61 3.63
CA HIS A 19 -2.95 -1.90 4.37
C HIS A 19 -3.88 -1.11 3.42
N LEU A 20 -3.33 -0.47 2.39
CA LEU A 20 -4.14 0.15 1.32
C LEU A 20 -5.08 -0.89 0.69
N VAL A 21 -4.55 -2.04 0.26
CA VAL A 21 -5.35 -3.13 -0.34
C VAL A 21 -6.45 -3.60 0.62
N GLY A 22 -6.15 -3.76 1.89
CA GLY A 22 -7.14 -4.09 2.93
C GLY A 22 -8.27 -3.06 2.99
N ALA A 23 -7.92 -1.77 2.98
CA ALA A 23 -8.88 -0.67 3.06
C ALA A 23 -9.75 -0.53 1.81
N ILE A 24 -9.24 -0.83 0.60
CA ILE A 24 -10.00 -0.77 -0.65
C ILE A 24 -10.65 -2.11 -1.02
N SER A 25 -10.58 -3.11 -0.16
CA SER A 25 -11.21 -4.42 -0.40
C SER A 25 -12.73 -4.33 -0.31
N GLY A 26 -13.42 -5.01 -1.23
CA GLY A 26 -14.88 -5.03 -1.27
C GLY A 26 -15.51 -5.48 0.04
N GLY A 27 -14.86 -6.42 0.76
CA GLY A 27 -15.29 -6.89 2.07
C GLY A 27 -15.31 -5.80 3.14
N ALA A 28 -14.31 -4.94 3.19
CA ALA A 28 -14.27 -3.81 4.11
C ALA A 28 -15.29 -2.73 3.73
N LEU A 29 -15.40 -2.44 2.44
CA LEU A 29 -16.26 -1.36 1.92
C LEU A 29 -17.75 -1.61 2.16
N TYR A 30 -18.29 -2.80 1.78
CA TYR A 30 -19.74 -3.04 1.94
C TYR A 30 -20.16 -3.18 3.42
N ARG A 31 -19.24 -3.52 4.32
CA ARG A 31 -19.47 -3.53 5.77
C ARG A 31 -19.30 -2.17 6.44
N ASN A 32 -18.97 -1.11 5.68
CA ASN A 32 -18.62 0.21 6.20
C ASN A 32 -17.42 0.18 7.18
N SER A 33 -16.47 -0.71 6.93
CA SER A 33 -15.29 -0.93 7.77
C SER A 33 -14.01 -0.44 7.08
N SER A 34 -14.10 0.67 6.35
CA SER A 34 -12.97 1.32 5.71
C SER A 34 -13.14 2.83 5.66
N PHE A 35 -12.07 3.55 6.01
CA PHE A 35 -11.99 5.00 5.86
C PHE A 35 -11.92 5.45 4.40
N LEU A 36 -11.60 4.53 3.47
CA LEU A 36 -11.55 4.79 2.02
C LEU A 36 -12.87 4.49 1.30
N LYS A 37 -13.97 4.25 2.04
CA LYS A 37 -15.28 4.20 1.43
C LYS A 37 -15.58 5.54 0.74
N ASP A 38 -16.08 5.49 -0.48
CA ASP A 38 -16.36 6.67 -1.33
C ASP A 38 -15.11 7.54 -1.67
N ALA A 39 -13.92 6.90 -1.66
CA ALA A 39 -12.66 7.54 -2.01
C ALA A 39 -12.21 7.34 -3.47
N ALA A 40 -12.92 6.53 -4.26
CA ALA A 40 -12.63 6.39 -5.69
C ALA A 40 -12.70 7.75 -6.40
N GLY A 41 -11.70 8.07 -7.19
CA GLY A 41 -11.52 9.37 -7.84
C GLY A 41 -10.87 10.45 -6.97
N LYS A 42 -10.55 10.16 -5.70
CA LYS A 42 -9.88 11.14 -4.81
C LYS A 42 -8.37 10.95 -4.81
N GLN A 43 -7.67 12.06 -4.64
CA GLN A 43 -6.22 12.10 -4.42
C GLN A 43 -5.90 11.54 -3.03
N LEU A 44 -5.16 10.41 -2.97
CA LEU A 44 -4.71 9.77 -1.73
C LEU A 44 -3.21 9.92 -1.50
N PHE A 45 -2.44 10.04 -2.59
CA PHE A 45 -1.00 10.12 -2.60
C PHE A 45 -0.52 11.29 -3.45
N PRO A 46 0.75 11.69 -3.34
CA PRO A 46 1.36 12.61 -4.30
C PRO A 46 1.21 12.11 -5.74
N ASP A 47 1.17 13.03 -6.70
CA ASP A 47 0.92 12.78 -8.13
C ASP A 47 1.94 11.84 -8.82
N TRP A 48 3.13 11.67 -8.24
CA TRP A 48 4.14 10.76 -8.75
C TRP A 48 3.93 9.30 -8.32
N VAL A 49 2.97 9.00 -7.42
CA VAL A 49 2.69 7.62 -6.97
C VAL A 49 1.82 6.90 -7.99
N GLN A 50 2.33 5.75 -8.44
CA GLN A 50 1.65 4.85 -9.36
C GLN A 50 1.68 3.43 -8.80
N ILE A 51 0.52 2.80 -8.64
CA ILE A 51 0.38 1.41 -8.18
C ILE A 51 -0.53 0.68 -9.15
N SER A 52 -0.03 -0.41 -9.73
CA SER A 52 -0.74 -1.17 -10.74
C SER A 52 -0.98 -2.60 -10.28
N GLU A 53 -2.07 -3.21 -10.73
CA GLU A 53 -2.29 -4.65 -10.71
C GLU A 53 -1.96 -5.25 -12.07
N ARG A 54 -1.14 -6.32 -12.10
CA ARG A 54 -0.65 -6.96 -13.33
C ARG A 54 -0.80 -8.49 -13.21
N PRO A 55 -2.01 -9.04 -13.38
CA PRO A 55 -2.28 -10.46 -13.18
C PRO A 55 -1.60 -11.37 -14.21
N HIS A 56 -1.11 -10.84 -15.32
CA HIS A 56 -0.58 -11.62 -16.43
C HIS A 56 0.95 -11.56 -16.58
N ILE A 57 1.69 -11.10 -15.55
CA ILE A 57 3.16 -11.16 -15.55
C ILE A 57 3.60 -12.62 -15.63
N LEU A 58 4.36 -12.98 -16.65
CA LEU A 58 4.79 -14.36 -16.87
C LEU A 58 5.62 -14.88 -15.67
N ARG A 59 5.17 -16.00 -15.07
CA ARG A 59 5.82 -16.67 -13.93
C ARG A 59 5.90 -15.85 -12.64
N ALA A 60 5.14 -14.76 -12.49
CA ALA A 60 5.05 -14.07 -11.21
C ALA A 60 4.14 -14.87 -10.23
N PRO A 61 4.35 -14.71 -8.91
CA PRO A 61 3.75 -15.59 -7.90
C PRO A 61 2.23 -15.53 -7.82
N SER A 62 1.62 -14.40 -8.21
CA SER A 62 0.17 -14.19 -8.15
C SER A 62 -0.46 -14.03 -9.54
N SER A 63 0.16 -14.62 -10.58
CA SER A 63 -0.36 -14.54 -11.94
C SER A 63 -1.47 -15.55 -12.16
N VAL A 64 -2.63 -15.08 -12.62
CA VAL A 64 -3.82 -15.90 -12.90
C VAL A 64 -4.60 -15.32 -14.07
N ALA A 65 -5.24 -16.17 -14.87
CA ALA A 65 -6.10 -15.76 -15.99
C ALA A 65 -7.51 -15.37 -15.53
N CYS A 66 -7.97 -15.93 -14.41
CA CYS A 66 -9.27 -15.64 -13.81
C CYS A 66 -9.15 -15.68 -12.28
N ASP A 67 -10.06 -14.97 -11.63
CA ASP A 67 -10.18 -14.96 -10.17
C ASP A 67 -10.83 -16.25 -9.63
N ALA A 68 -11.05 -16.34 -8.31
CA ALA A 68 -11.65 -17.51 -7.66
C ALA A 68 -13.12 -17.77 -8.04
N GLU A 69 -13.79 -16.82 -8.68
CA GLU A 69 -15.15 -16.95 -9.22
C GLU A 69 -15.17 -17.25 -10.73
N GLY A 70 -13.99 -17.38 -11.37
CA GLY A 70 -13.87 -17.61 -12.82
C GLY A 70 -14.02 -16.33 -13.66
N VAL A 71 -14.02 -15.17 -13.05
CA VAL A 71 -14.03 -13.88 -13.75
C VAL A 71 -12.64 -13.58 -14.30
N ALA A 72 -12.54 -13.21 -15.57
CA ALA A 72 -11.28 -12.87 -16.21
C ALA A 72 -10.61 -11.70 -15.48
N THR A 73 -9.32 -11.85 -15.19
CA THR A 73 -8.49 -10.78 -14.63
C THR A 73 -7.99 -9.85 -15.72
N SER A 74 -7.67 -8.62 -15.37
CA SER A 74 -7.13 -7.64 -16.31
C SER A 74 -6.08 -6.74 -15.63
N ASP A 75 -5.16 -6.24 -16.45
CA ASP A 75 -4.24 -5.19 -16.03
C ASP A 75 -5.02 -3.92 -15.72
N ARG A 76 -4.73 -3.30 -14.59
CA ARG A 76 -5.36 -2.04 -14.21
C ARG A 76 -4.48 -1.22 -13.28
N GLU A 77 -4.73 0.07 -13.24
CA GLU A 77 -4.15 0.95 -12.23
C GLU A 77 -5.02 0.87 -10.96
N ILE A 78 -4.40 0.85 -9.81
CA ILE A 78 -5.05 0.98 -8.49
C ILE A 78 -4.91 2.42 -8.02
N ILE A 79 -3.70 2.95 -8.13
CA ILE A 79 -3.40 4.36 -7.93
C ILE A 79 -2.80 4.89 -9.23
N ASP A 80 -3.42 5.89 -9.80
CA ASP A 80 -2.95 6.59 -11.00
C ASP A 80 -2.70 8.06 -10.69
N ASN A 81 -1.46 8.51 -10.84
CA ASN A 81 -1.04 9.86 -10.45
C ASN A 81 -1.51 10.27 -9.04
N GLY A 82 -1.39 9.34 -8.08
CA GLY A 82 -1.82 9.51 -6.70
C GLY A 82 -3.33 9.38 -6.44
N ILE A 83 -4.14 9.23 -7.49
CA ILE A 83 -5.60 9.12 -7.40
C ILE A 83 -6.02 7.65 -7.29
N LEU A 84 -6.90 7.32 -6.35
CA LEU A 84 -7.51 6.00 -6.26
C LEU A 84 -8.49 5.81 -7.43
N THR A 85 -8.20 4.88 -8.33
CA THR A 85 -9.02 4.68 -9.54
C THR A 85 -10.25 3.79 -9.30
N GLY A 86 -10.21 2.95 -8.27
CA GLY A 86 -11.30 2.03 -7.94
C GLY A 86 -10.93 1.06 -6.83
N TYR A 87 -11.75 0.04 -6.66
CA TYR A 87 -11.71 -0.90 -5.55
C TYR A 87 -11.30 -2.31 -5.99
N VAL A 88 -11.02 -3.18 -5.03
CA VAL A 88 -10.71 -4.61 -5.22
C VAL A 88 -11.96 -5.42 -4.94
N LEU A 89 -12.70 -5.85 -5.98
CA LEU A 89 -14.04 -6.38 -5.88
C LEU A 89 -14.17 -7.77 -6.53
N GLY A 90 -14.68 -8.75 -5.76
CA GLY A 90 -15.32 -9.94 -6.33
C GLY A 90 -16.80 -9.68 -6.62
N SER A 91 -17.50 -10.61 -7.29
CA SER A 91 -18.89 -10.42 -7.72
C SER A 91 -19.87 -10.14 -6.60
N TYR A 92 -19.70 -10.78 -5.43
CA TYR A 92 -20.58 -10.54 -4.28
C TYR A 92 -20.44 -9.11 -3.75
N SER A 93 -19.19 -8.67 -3.48
CA SER A 93 -18.94 -7.33 -2.95
C SER A 93 -19.32 -6.23 -3.93
N ALA A 94 -19.08 -6.44 -5.22
CA ALA A 94 -19.50 -5.53 -6.28
C ALA A 94 -21.02 -5.32 -6.28
N ARG A 95 -21.81 -6.41 -6.28
CA ARG A 95 -23.28 -6.31 -6.18
C ARG A 95 -23.75 -5.59 -4.91
N ARG A 96 -23.10 -5.85 -3.76
CA ARG A 96 -23.45 -5.17 -2.50
C ARG A 96 -23.19 -3.66 -2.54
N LEU A 97 -22.25 -3.24 -3.34
CA LEU A 97 -21.86 -1.83 -3.51
C LEU A 97 -22.54 -1.14 -4.71
N GLY A 98 -23.30 -1.88 -5.53
CA GLY A 98 -23.87 -1.35 -6.75
C GLY A 98 -22.82 -1.07 -7.84
N LEU A 99 -21.71 -1.82 -7.82
CA LEU A 99 -20.57 -1.70 -8.73
C LEU A 99 -20.40 -2.99 -9.55
N GLU A 100 -19.49 -2.95 -10.51
CA GLU A 100 -19.06 -4.13 -11.27
C GLU A 100 -17.87 -4.83 -10.59
N THR A 101 -17.78 -6.15 -10.79
CA THR A 101 -16.63 -6.92 -10.33
C THR A 101 -15.35 -6.48 -11.04
N THR A 102 -14.23 -6.54 -10.32
CA THR A 102 -12.92 -6.22 -10.89
C THR A 102 -12.06 -7.47 -11.13
N GLY A 103 -12.66 -8.68 -11.06
CA GLY A 103 -11.93 -9.93 -11.21
C GLY A 103 -10.99 -10.20 -10.01
N ASN A 104 -11.41 -9.83 -8.82
CA ASN A 104 -10.60 -9.94 -7.61
C ASN A 104 -11.27 -10.78 -6.51
N ALA A 105 -12.13 -11.74 -6.86
CA ALA A 105 -12.54 -12.75 -5.89
C ALA A 105 -11.32 -13.58 -5.46
N GLY A 106 -11.01 -13.53 -4.17
CA GLY A 106 -9.80 -14.15 -3.62
C GLY A 106 -8.65 -13.19 -3.37
N GLY A 107 -8.69 -11.96 -3.87
CA GLY A 107 -7.71 -10.91 -3.60
C GLY A 107 -7.12 -10.22 -4.82
N ILE A 108 -6.03 -9.50 -4.61
CA ILE A 108 -5.33 -8.75 -5.65
C ILE A 108 -4.17 -9.59 -6.25
N HIS A 109 -3.81 -9.31 -7.49
CA HIS A 109 -2.82 -10.07 -8.24
C HIS A 109 -1.63 -9.18 -8.62
N ASN A 110 -0.40 -9.64 -8.29
CA ASN A 110 0.86 -8.98 -8.67
C ASN A 110 0.80 -7.46 -8.64
N LEU A 111 0.81 -6.88 -7.44
CA LEU A 111 0.91 -5.43 -7.30
C LEU A 111 2.31 -4.95 -7.68
N VAL A 112 2.36 -3.92 -8.49
CA VAL A 112 3.58 -3.25 -8.94
C VAL A 112 3.52 -1.79 -8.53
N VAL A 113 4.40 -1.40 -7.63
CA VAL A 113 4.63 0.01 -7.31
C VAL A 113 5.69 0.54 -8.26
N ARG A 114 5.37 1.60 -9.00
CA ARG A 114 6.33 2.21 -9.94
C ARG A 114 7.52 2.76 -9.16
N PRO A 115 8.76 2.42 -9.54
CA PRO A 115 9.93 2.98 -8.89
C PRO A 115 10.02 4.48 -9.12
N GLY A 116 10.45 5.21 -8.09
CA GLY A 116 10.77 6.63 -8.18
C GLY A 116 12.11 6.86 -8.89
N LYS A 117 12.53 8.12 -8.92
CA LYS A 117 13.79 8.54 -9.57
C LYS A 117 15.04 8.31 -8.71
N TYR A 118 14.88 8.12 -7.42
CA TYR A 118 15.99 8.01 -6.48
C TYR A 118 16.29 6.55 -6.13
N SER A 119 17.56 6.21 -6.07
CA SER A 119 18.06 4.99 -5.42
C SER A 119 17.98 5.11 -3.90
N ALA A 120 18.11 3.99 -3.17
CA ALA A 120 18.05 4.00 -1.71
C ALA A 120 19.10 4.93 -1.05
N PRO A 121 20.38 4.97 -1.50
CA PRO A 121 21.34 5.95 -0.98
C PRO A 121 21.00 7.40 -1.30
N GLU A 122 20.34 7.66 -2.43
CA GLU A 122 19.87 9.01 -2.78
C GLU A 122 18.69 9.43 -1.93
N LEU A 123 17.77 8.50 -1.61
CA LEU A 123 16.66 8.75 -0.68
C LEU A 123 17.15 9.10 0.72
N LEU A 124 18.18 8.42 1.23
CA LEU A 124 18.80 8.78 2.51
C LEU A 124 19.38 10.19 2.49
N ARG A 125 20.07 10.56 1.42
CA ARG A 125 20.62 11.92 1.26
C ARG A 125 19.54 12.99 1.15
N GLU A 126 18.46 12.72 0.40
CA GLU A 126 17.32 13.61 0.25
C GLU A 126 16.57 13.77 1.58
N MET A 127 16.44 12.70 2.35
CA MET A 127 15.85 12.74 3.69
C MET A 127 16.64 13.61 4.66
N GLY A 128 17.96 13.63 4.55
CA GLY A 128 18.86 14.41 5.40
C GLY A 128 18.90 13.87 6.83
N THR A 129 17.92 14.22 7.65
CA THR A 129 17.76 13.71 9.01
C THR A 129 16.41 13.03 9.17
N GLY A 130 16.39 11.82 9.74
CA GLY A 130 15.17 11.04 9.90
C GLY A 130 15.41 9.63 10.42
N LEU A 131 14.40 8.78 10.26
CA LEU A 131 14.44 7.38 10.68
C LEU A 131 14.37 6.45 9.47
N LEU A 132 15.36 5.56 9.34
CA LEU A 132 15.28 4.40 8.44
C LEU A 132 14.69 3.22 9.21
N VAL A 133 13.46 2.83 8.90
CA VAL A 133 12.75 1.70 9.52
C VAL A 133 13.11 0.41 8.82
N THR A 134 13.63 -0.54 9.57
CA THR A 134 14.00 -1.89 9.10
C THR A 134 13.18 -3.00 9.77
N GLU A 135 12.44 -2.66 10.82
CA GLU A 135 11.55 -3.59 11.52
C GLU A 135 10.29 -2.86 12.00
N LEU A 136 9.16 -3.55 11.95
CA LEU A 136 7.86 -3.05 12.43
C LEU A 136 7.25 -4.07 13.39
N MET A 137 6.78 -3.58 14.53
CA MET A 137 6.17 -4.38 15.59
C MET A 137 4.72 -3.98 15.83
N GLY A 138 3.92 -4.92 16.33
CA GLY A 138 2.54 -4.67 16.74
C GLY A 138 1.54 -4.63 15.57
N GLN A 139 0.26 -4.42 15.93
CA GLN A 139 -0.91 -4.48 15.04
C GLN A 139 -1.67 -3.13 14.99
N GLY A 140 -1.02 -2.02 15.32
CA GLY A 140 -1.62 -0.70 15.49
C GLY A 140 -2.01 -0.01 14.18
N VAL A 141 -2.71 -0.72 13.28
CA VAL A 141 -3.25 -0.16 12.04
C VAL A 141 -4.75 -0.40 11.99
N SER A 142 -5.52 0.67 11.86
CA SER A 142 -6.97 0.63 11.74
C SER A 142 -7.41 1.04 10.34
N ILE A 143 -7.84 0.10 9.52
CA ILE A 143 -8.42 0.42 8.21
C ILE A 143 -9.81 1.06 8.32
N VAL A 144 -10.42 1.09 9.52
CA VAL A 144 -11.72 1.74 9.74
C VAL A 144 -11.56 3.25 9.85
N THR A 145 -10.55 3.70 10.59
CA THR A 145 -10.28 5.12 10.87
C THR A 145 -9.17 5.70 10.01
N GLY A 146 -8.27 4.86 9.49
CA GLY A 146 -7.06 5.29 8.79
C GLY A 146 -5.86 5.53 9.72
N ASP A 147 -6.01 5.25 11.00
CA ASP A 147 -4.93 5.44 11.97
C ASP A 147 -3.83 4.39 11.78
N TYR A 148 -2.60 4.86 11.86
CA TYR A 148 -1.40 4.05 11.81
C TYR A 148 -0.53 4.38 13.02
N SER A 149 -0.27 3.38 13.86
CA SER A 149 0.63 3.53 15.02
C SER A 149 1.30 2.20 15.31
N ARG A 150 2.56 2.07 14.95
CA ARG A 150 3.33 0.84 15.13
C ARG A 150 4.63 1.08 15.86
N GLY A 151 5.05 0.11 16.64
CA GLY A 151 6.41 0.04 17.10
C GLY A 151 7.36 -0.16 15.92
N ALA A 152 8.52 0.47 15.96
CA ALA A 152 9.52 0.39 14.91
C ALA A 152 10.92 0.29 15.51
N ALA A 153 11.80 -0.40 14.80
CA ALA A 153 13.23 -0.39 14.98
C ALA A 153 13.92 -0.10 13.65
N GLY A 154 15.14 0.42 13.73
CA GLY A 154 15.90 0.79 12.55
C GLY A 154 17.12 1.61 12.88
N PHE A 155 17.37 2.63 12.08
CA PHE A 155 18.57 3.45 12.22
C PHE A 155 18.22 4.94 12.17
N TRP A 156 18.84 5.69 13.06
CA TRP A 156 18.86 7.14 12.99
C TRP A 156 19.77 7.59 11.84
N VAL A 157 19.32 8.56 11.08
CA VAL A 157 20.03 9.12 9.93
C VAL A 157 20.26 10.59 10.16
N GLU A 158 21.49 11.07 9.96
CA GLU A 158 21.85 12.48 9.94
C GLU A 158 22.75 12.80 8.74
N ASN A 159 22.49 13.92 8.10
CA ASN A 159 23.20 14.36 6.88
C ASN A 159 23.18 13.29 5.75
N GLY A 160 22.12 12.47 5.70
CA GLY A 160 21.98 11.40 4.74
C GLY A 160 22.81 10.15 5.01
N GLU A 161 23.41 10.04 6.20
CA GLU A 161 24.24 8.90 6.63
C GLU A 161 23.65 8.22 7.86
N ILE A 162 23.72 6.88 7.87
CA ILE A 162 23.31 6.08 9.03
C ILE A 162 24.27 6.29 10.19
N GLN A 163 23.76 6.64 11.37
CA GLN A 163 24.54 6.96 12.56
C GLN A 163 24.53 5.81 13.58
N TYR A 164 23.37 5.47 14.13
CA TYR A 164 23.25 4.48 15.20
C TYR A 164 21.89 3.76 15.12
N PRO A 165 21.80 2.55 15.67
CA PRO A 165 20.53 1.84 15.74
C PRO A 165 19.56 2.51 16.71
N VAL A 166 18.27 2.41 16.42
CA VAL A 166 17.16 2.91 17.24
C VAL A 166 16.14 1.79 17.39
N ASP A 167 15.65 1.62 18.60
CA ASP A 167 14.65 0.61 18.93
C ASP A 167 13.52 1.21 19.79
N GLU A 168 12.40 0.48 19.92
CA GLU A 168 11.24 0.85 20.74
C GLU A 168 10.67 2.25 20.43
N VAL A 169 10.78 2.72 19.21
CA VAL A 169 10.12 3.95 18.77
C VAL A 169 8.70 3.65 18.26
N THR A 170 7.82 4.63 18.37
CA THR A 170 6.46 4.56 17.80
C THR A 170 6.35 5.54 16.64
N ILE A 171 5.85 5.05 15.52
CA ILE A 171 5.62 5.81 14.29
C ILE A 171 4.14 5.75 13.89
#